data_ef8954447b86b5fd658f9f97b9c4a87a
#
_entry.id   ef8954447b86b5fd658f9f97b9c4a87a
#
_cell.length_a   1.000
_cell.length_b   1.000
_cell.length_c   1.000
_cell.angle_alpha   90.00
_cell.angle_beta   90.00
_cell.angle_gamma   90.00
#
_symmetry.space_group_name_H-M   'P 1'
#
loop_
_entity.id
_entity.type
_entity.pdbx_description
1 polymer ?
#
loop_
_entity_poly.entity_id
_entity_poly.type
_entity_poly.pdbx_seq_one_letter_code
_entity_poly.pdbx_strand_id
1 'polypeptide(L)'
;MNKNLRLVINNIKDKRFEDKNFFERDELKTILDLYAKMVSEGSWRDYGLNISNKQVSFNVFKNATENALYRICKNFKPKNKNLKYFITDTNGKIL
;
A
#
# COMPACT_ATOMS: atom_id res chain seq x y z
N MET A 1 -3.16 5.73 14.74
CA MET A 1 -2.44 4.66 14.04
C MET A 1 -3.28 3.41 13.91
N ASN A 2 -3.61 2.80 15.05
CA ASN A 2 -4.45 1.59 15.02
C ASN A 2 -5.83 1.83 14.41
N LYS A 3 -6.35 3.05 14.55
CA LYS A 3 -7.62 3.41 13.95
C LYS A 3 -7.61 3.29 12.43
N ASN A 4 -6.54 3.76 11.78
CA ASN A 4 -6.45 3.71 10.32
C ASN A 4 -6.39 2.28 9.82
N LEU A 5 -5.59 1.46 10.49
CA LEU A 5 -5.48 0.05 10.14
C LEU A 5 -6.81 -0.67 10.33
N ARG A 6 -7.49 -0.38 11.44
CA ARG A 6 -8.79 -0.99 11.73
C ARG A 6 -9.84 -0.58 10.71
N LEU A 7 -9.87 0.69 10.32
CA LEU A 7 -10.84 1.17 9.34
C LEU A 7 -10.67 0.49 8.00
N VAL A 8 -9.44 0.30 7.54
CA VAL A 8 -9.20 -0.38 6.28
C VAL A 8 -9.69 -1.82 6.36
N ILE A 9 -9.42 -2.53 7.45
CA ILE A 9 -9.88 -3.90 7.63
C ILE A 9 -11.41 -3.95 7.69
N ASN A 10 -12.04 -3.01 8.39
CA ASN A 10 -13.49 -2.96 8.51
C ASN A 10 -14.18 -2.67 7.18
N ASN A 11 -13.48 -1.99 6.28
CA ASN A 11 -14.00 -1.66 4.96
C ASN A 11 -13.76 -2.75 3.93
N ILE A 12 -13.43 -3.95 4.37
CA ILE A 12 -13.12 -5.05 3.47
C ILE A 12 -14.32 -5.44 2.58
N LYS A 13 -15.53 -5.04 2.99
CA LYS A 13 -16.75 -5.25 2.20
C LYS A 13 -17.09 -4.06 1.31
N ASP A 14 -16.29 -3.01 1.36
CA ASP A 14 -16.46 -1.84 0.51
C ASP A 14 -16.27 -2.25 -0.96
N LYS A 15 -16.99 -1.58 -1.85
CA LYS A 15 -16.88 -1.81 -3.28
C LYS A 15 -15.46 -1.70 -3.81
N ARG A 16 -14.62 -0.86 -3.19
CA ARG A 16 -13.24 -0.70 -3.62
C ARG A 16 -12.45 -1.99 -3.57
N PHE A 17 -12.78 -2.89 -2.63
CA PHE A 17 -12.11 -4.18 -2.52
C PHE A 17 -12.57 -5.17 -3.58
N GLU A 18 -13.73 -4.92 -4.16
CA GLU A 18 -14.24 -5.72 -5.28
C GLU A 18 -13.85 -5.10 -6.61
N ASP A 19 -13.36 -3.86 -6.60
CA ASP A 19 -12.96 -3.14 -7.80
C ASP A 19 -11.63 -3.69 -8.31
N LYS A 20 -11.57 -3.91 -9.61
CA LYS A 20 -10.35 -4.38 -10.27
C LYS A 20 -9.21 -3.36 -10.19
N ASN A 21 -9.51 -2.11 -9.86
CA ASN A 21 -8.54 -1.01 -9.77
C ASN A 21 -8.05 -0.81 -8.34
N PHE A 22 -7.92 -1.89 -7.59
CA PHE A 22 -7.44 -1.85 -6.23
C PHE A 22 -6.67 -3.13 -5.91
N PHE A 23 -6.08 -3.19 -4.72
CA PHE A 23 -5.52 -4.44 -4.22
C PHE A 23 -6.64 -5.45 -4.00
N GLU A 24 -6.34 -6.72 -4.26
CA GLU A 24 -7.23 -7.79 -3.84
C GLU A 24 -7.17 -7.94 -2.33
N ARG A 25 -8.18 -8.61 -1.77
CA ARG A 25 -8.29 -8.79 -0.32
C ARG A 25 -7.04 -9.41 0.29
N ASP A 26 -6.54 -10.49 -0.29
CA ASP A 26 -5.37 -11.19 0.23
C ASP A 26 -4.10 -10.35 0.09
N GLU A 27 -4.00 -9.60 -1.00
CA GLU A 27 -2.89 -8.68 -1.20
C GLU A 27 -2.87 -7.60 -0.12
N LEU A 28 -4.01 -6.98 0.13
CA LEU A 28 -4.10 -5.94 1.13
C LEU A 28 -3.85 -6.49 2.54
N LYS A 29 -4.36 -7.68 2.82
CA LYS A 29 -4.10 -8.32 4.12
C LYS A 29 -2.61 -8.52 4.34
N THR A 30 -1.90 -8.99 3.34
CA THR A 30 -0.44 -9.18 3.42
C THR A 30 0.26 -7.86 3.68
N ILE A 31 -0.14 -6.80 2.96
CA ILE A 31 0.44 -5.46 3.14
C ILE A 31 0.17 -4.95 4.56
N LEU A 32 -1.06 -5.10 5.06
CA LEU A 32 -1.42 -4.61 6.38
C LEU A 32 -0.75 -5.39 7.50
N ASP A 33 -0.54 -6.69 7.31
CA ASP A 33 0.22 -7.49 8.28
C ASP A 33 1.67 -6.98 8.38
N LEU A 34 2.28 -6.69 7.24
CA LEU A 34 3.62 -6.11 7.22
C LEU A 34 3.62 -4.72 7.86
N TYR A 35 2.65 -3.89 7.52
CA TYR A 35 2.53 -2.55 8.07
C TYR A 35 2.44 -2.60 9.60
N ALA A 36 1.59 -3.47 10.14
CA ALA A 36 1.43 -3.60 11.58
C ALA A 36 2.74 -4.01 12.25
N LYS A 37 3.48 -4.93 11.64
CA LYS A 37 4.77 -5.35 12.16
C LYS A 37 5.76 -4.19 12.19
N MET A 38 5.86 -3.45 11.10
CA MET A 38 6.81 -2.35 10.98
C MET A 38 6.45 -1.19 11.91
N VAL A 39 5.18 -0.95 12.13
CA VAL A 39 4.71 0.05 13.09
C VAL A 39 5.07 -0.38 14.51
N SER A 40 4.88 -1.65 14.84
CA SER A 40 5.22 -2.16 16.18
C SER A 40 6.72 -2.08 16.47
N GLU A 41 7.54 -2.15 15.43
CA GLU A 41 8.99 -2.01 15.54
C GLU A 41 9.45 -0.54 15.53
N GLY A 42 8.54 0.40 15.35
CA GLY A 42 8.86 1.82 15.30
C GLY A 42 9.42 2.31 13.96
N SER A 43 9.44 1.45 12.94
CA SER A 43 10.01 1.80 11.64
C SER A 43 9.08 2.64 10.79
N TRP A 44 7.77 2.39 10.86
CA TRP A 44 6.75 3.10 10.11
C TRP A 44 5.74 3.71 11.07
N ARG A 45 5.15 4.85 10.70
CA ARG A 45 4.15 5.54 11.54
C ARG A 45 2.82 5.75 10.86
N ASP A 46 2.83 5.91 9.54
CA ASP A 46 1.61 6.26 8.84
C ASP A 46 1.63 5.69 7.43
N TYR A 47 0.47 5.66 6.81
CA TYR A 47 0.36 5.22 5.44
C TYR A 47 -0.65 6.08 4.69
N GLY A 48 -0.57 6.03 3.36
CA GLY A 48 -1.54 6.63 2.47
C GLY A 48 -1.76 5.73 1.27
N LEU A 49 -2.85 5.96 0.56
CA LEU A 49 -3.18 5.21 -0.64
C LEU A 49 -3.28 6.16 -1.82
N ASN A 50 -2.67 5.80 -2.94
CA ASN A 50 -2.86 6.46 -4.22
C ASN A 50 -3.52 5.50 -5.18
N ILE A 51 -4.67 5.89 -5.72
CA ILE A 51 -5.46 5.05 -6.61
C ILE A 51 -5.63 5.78 -7.93
N SER A 52 -5.30 5.10 -9.02
CA SER A 52 -5.49 5.63 -10.36
C SER A 52 -6.01 4.53 -11.29
N ASN A 53 -6.25 4.90 -12.54
CA ASN A 53 -6.69 3.91 -13.52
C ASN A 53 -5.60 2.89 -13.87
N LYS A 54 -4.34 3.25 -13.61
CA LYS A 54 -3.20 2.42 -14.00
C LYS A 54 -2.64 1.60 -12.86
N GLN A 55 -2.71 2.13 -11.64
CA GLN A 55 -2.09 1.47 -10.50
C GLN A 55 -2.68 1.94 -9.18
N VAL A 56 -2.44 1.14 -8.17
CA VAL A 56 -2.68 1.51 -6.78
C VAL A 56 -1.36 1.38 -6.04
N SER A 57 -1.11 2.27 -5.08
CA SER A 57 0.06 2.16 -4.23
C SER A 57 -0.30 2.37 -2.76
N PHE A 58 0.37 1.60 -1.92
CA PHE A 58 0.32 1.73 -0.47
C PHE A 58 1.64 2.38 -0.06
N ASN A 59 1.55 3.62 0.39
CA ASN A 59 2.73 4.43 0.71
C ASN A 59 2.92 4.45 2.21
N VAL A 60 4.15 4.24 2.67
CA VAL A 60 4.45 4.22 4.10
C VAL A 60 5.36 5.36 4.47
N PHE A 61 5.13 5.93 5.65
CA PHE A 61 5.82 7.13 6.10
C PHE A 61 6.35 6.93 7.51
N LYS A 62 7.49 7.53 7.80
CA LYS A 62 7.95 7.63 9.17
C LYS A 62 7.39 8.88 9.84
N ASN A 63 7.27 9.97 9.07
CA ASN A 63 6.65 11.21 9.53
C ASN A 63 5.66 11.68 8.46
N ALA A 64 4.53 12.23 8.90
CA ALA A 64 3.47 12.66 8.00
C ALA A 64 3.90 13.79 7.05
N THR A 65 4.92 14.56 7.43
CA THR A 65 5.40 15.69 6.64
C THR A 65 6.51 15.33 5.67
N GLU A 66 6.98 14.10 5.69
CA GLU A 66 8.07 13.64 4.83
C GLU A 66 7.54 12.93 3.59
N ASN A 67 8.44 12.71 2.65
CA ASN A 67 8.14 11.85 1.51
C ASN A 67 8.00 10.40 1.97
N ALA A 68 7.24 9.62 1.23
CA ALA A 68 7.08 8.22 1.55
C ALA A 68 8.44 7.50 1.60
N LEU A 69 8.62 6.66 2.61
CA LEU A 69 9.82 5.81 2.70
C LEU A 69 9.81 4.78 1.58
N TYR A 70 8.66 4.13 1.40
CA TYR A 70 8.46 3.12 0.38
C TYR A 70 7.07 3.25 -0.19
N ARG A 71 6.92 2.82 -1.44
CA ARG A 71 5.62 2.66 -2.07
C ARG A 71 5.50 1.23 -2.55
N ILE A 72 4.46 0.55 -2.08
CA ILE A 72 4.13 -0.81 -2.52
C ILE A 72 3.09 -0.67 -3.61
N CYS A 73 3.46 -1.00 -4.83
CA CYS A 73 2.68 -0.68 -6.02
C CYS A 73 2.14 -1.92 -6.71
N LYS A 74 0.94 -1.79 -7.26
CA LYS A 74 0.34 -2.80 -8.12
C LYS A 74 -0.11 -2.13 -9.41
N ASN A 75 0.43 -2.59 -10.54
CA ASN A 75 0.00 -2.17 -11.87
C ASN A 75 -1.12 -3.06 -12.36
N PHE A 76 -2.19 -2.44 -12.87
CA PHE A 76 -3.34 -3.19 -13.37
C PHE A 76 -3.11 -3.70 -14.79
N LYS A 77 -2.28 -3.00 -15.57
CA LYS A 77 -1.95 -3.39 -16.95
C LYS A 77 -0.43 -3.32 -17.14
N PRO A 78 0.32 -4.24 -16.52
CA PRO A 78 1.77 -4.18 -16.61
C PRO A 78 2.27 -4.54 -18.01
N LYS A 79 3.33 -3.86 -18.46
CA LYS A 79 3.96 -4.16 -19.74
C LYS A 79 4.67 -5.51 -19.72
N ASN A 80 5.14 -5.93 -18.55
CA ASN A 80 5.65 -7.28 -18.34
C ASN A 80 5.29 -7.72 -16.93
N LYS A 81 5.35 -9.03 -16.68
CA LYS A 81 4.91 -9.62 -15.43
C LYS A 81 5.68 -9.13 -14.22
N ASN A 82 6.94 -8.75 -14.41
CA ASN A 82 7.80 -8.30 -13.32
C ASN A 82 7.38 -6.94 -12.79
N LEU A 83 6.59 -6.19 -13.55
CA LEU A 83 6.13 -4.86 -13.16
C LEU A 83 4.69 -4.86 -12.63
N LYS A 84 4.09 -6.03 -12.45
CA LYS A 84 2.75 -6.09 -11.85
C LYS A 84 2.80 -5.64 -10.39
N TYR A 85 3.77 -6.11 -9.65
CA TYR A 85 4.01 -5.69 -8.26
C TYR A 85 5.43 -5.20 -8.14
N PHE A 86 5.62 -4.08 -7.49
CA PHE A 86 6.96 -3.58 -7.23
C PHE A 86 6.95 -2.62 -6.04
N ILE A 87 8.13 -2.41 -5.49
CA ILE A 87 8.31 -1.47 -4.37
C ILE A 87 9.32 -0.42 -4.82
N THR A 88 9.02 0.84 -4.54
CA THR A 88 9.96 1.93 -4.80
C THR A 88 10.44 2.54 -3.49
N ASP A 89 11.64 3.11 -3.52
CA ASP A 89 12.17 3.87 -2.40
C ASP A 89 11.71 5.34 -2.46
N THR A 90 12.24 6.17 -1.56
CA THR A 90 11.89 7.58 -1.46
C THR A 90 12.11 8.34 -2.78
N ASN A 91 13.11 7.94 -3.54
CA ASN A 91 13.47 8.59 -4.80
C ASN A 91 12.74 8.00 -6.00
N GLY A 92 11.85 7.06 -5.78
CA GLY A 92 11.11 6.42 -6.86
C GLY A 92 11.86 5.27 -7.53
N LYS A 93 12.99 4.88 -6.99
CA LYS A 93 13.77 3.78 -7.54
C LYS A 93 13.12 2.44 -7.19
N ILE A 94 12.94 1.58 -8.18
CA ILE A 94 12.40 0.24 -7.98
C ILE A 94 13.45 -0.63 -7.28
N LEU A 95 13.01 -1.27 -6.22
CA LEU A 95 13.89 -2.12 -5.40
C LEU A 95 13.89 -3.56 -5.86
#